data_e49dd9382acf899cf8a321ccf8213985
#
_entry.id   e49dd9382acf899cf8a321ccf8213985
#
_cell.length_a   1.000
_cell.length_b   1.000
_cell.length_c   1.000
_cell.angle_alpha   90.00
_cell.angle_beta   90.00
_cell.angle_gamma   90.00
#
_symmetry.space_group_name_H-M   'P 1'
#
loop_
_entity.id
_entity.type
_entity.pdbx_description
1 polymer ?
#
loop_
_entity_poly.entity_id
_entity_poly.type
_entity_poly.pdbx_seq_one_letter_code
_entity_poly.pdbx_strand_id
1 'polypeptide(L)'
;MTLELRPAASLEPAELAALFTAAYEGYVLPMQIGEEQLRFMVDAFDIWLDASQIAALDGRDVGLANLAVRADEAWVGGVGVVPSARRKGVGEALMHALHDQARTLGVRRVWLEVIEQNASACRLYEKLGYAVTRNVEVWSLPEDPAATGYALEVDVGIARARLGQLRRDREPWQRADATLDHFQDLRAVWSEGSAAVFRMSGGNVSLLQIAGDAAEELLLALRSEGPVHVLNLPEGDPVGDAFRTLGADVVVRQREMALDLT
;
A
#
# COMPACT_ATOMS: atom_id res chain seq x y z
N MET A 1 -26.34 12.40 18.98
CA MET A 1 -25.04 12.10 18.33
C MET A 1 -25.30 12.05 16.83
N THR A 2 -24.89 13.10 16.14
CA THR A 2 -25.13 13.26 14.70
C THR A 2 -23.83 12.94 13.97
N LEU A 3 -23.87 11.92 13.08
CA LEU A 3 -22.79 11.55 12.19
C LEU A 3 -23.03 12.20 10.82
N GLU A 4 -22.04 12.94 10.34
CA GLU A 4 -22.06 13.58 9.03
C GLU A 4 -20.88 13.07 8.21
N LEU A 5 -21.10 12.83 6.92
CA LEU A 5 -20.07 12.42 5.96
C LEU A 5 -19.95 13.49 4.88
N ARG A 6 -18.71 13.77 4.47
CA ARG A 6 -18.42 14.71 3.39
C ARG A 6 -17.15 14.33 2.64
N PRO A 7 -16.95 14.82 1.39
CA PRO A 7 -15.73 14.56 0.63
C PRO A 7 -14.46 15.02 1.38
N ALA A 8 -13.39 14.23 1.27
CA ALA A 8 -12.10 14.58 1.86
C ALA A 8 -11.49 15.85 1.24
N ALA A 9 -11.83 16.15 -0.02
CA ALA A 9 -11.48 17.41 -0.69
C ALA A 9 -12.02 18.68 0.02
N SER A 10 -12.93 18.54 1.00
CA SER A 10 -13.42 19.67 1.81
C SER A 10 -12.45 20.14 2.89
N LEU A 11 -11.37 19.42 3.14
CA LEU A 11 -10.29 19.81 4.05
C LEU A 11 -9.05 20.25 3.27
N GLU A 12 -8.35 21.22 3.85
CA GLU A 12 -7.01 21.55 3.36
C GLU A 12 -6.04 20.38 3.62
N PRO A 13 -5.02 20.17 2.76
CA PRO A 13 -4.12 19.03 2.88
C PRO A 13 -3.44 18.88 4.25
N ALA A 14 -3.08 19.99 4.90
CA ALA A 14 -2.50 19.97 6.24
C ALA A 14 -3.50 19.48 7.31
N GLU A 15 -4.78 19.86 7.19
CA GLU A 15 -5.85 19.41 8.09
C GLU A 15 -6.14 17.91 7.88
N LEU A 16 -6.18 17.48 6.62
CA LEU A 16 -6.37 16.07 6.27
C LEU A 16 -5.21 15.18 6.77
N ALA A 17 -3.95 15.66 6.66
CA ALA A 17 -2.78 14.95 7.20
C ALA A 17 -2.83 14.87 8.74
N ALA A 18 -3.27 15.94 9.41
CA ALA A 18 -3.44 15.95 10.86
C ALA A 18 -4.55 14.97 11.30
N LEU A 19 -5.69 14.96 10.60
CA LEU A 19 -6.77 14.00 10.86
C LEU A 19 -6.31 12.56 10.62
N PHE A 20 -5.57 12.30 9.54
CA PHE A 20 -4.98 10.99 9.26
C PHE A 20 -4.13 10.53 10.45
N THR A 21 -3.16 11.34 10.86
CA THR A 21 -2.28 11.02 12.00
C THR A 21 -3.09 10.74 13.28
N ALA A 22 -4.08 11.57 13.60
CA ALA A 22 -4.94 11.37 14.77
C ALA A 22 -5.80 10.10 14.67
N ALA A 23 -6.30 9.78 13.48
CA ALA A 23 -7.14 8.60 13.25
C ALA A 23 -6.36 7.28 13.38
N TYR A 24 -5.05 7.30 13.12
CA TYR A 24 -4.14 6.17 13.28
C TYR A 24 -3.42 6.13 14.62
N GLU A 25 -3.76 6.99 15.58
CA GLU A 25 -3.23 6.92 16.94
C GLU A 25 -3.51 5.54 17.57
N GLY A 26 -2.46 4.91 18.12
CA GLY A 26 -2.53 3.56 18.70
C GLY A 26 -2.74 2.45 17.67
N TYR A 27 -2.43 2.69 16.38
CA TYR A 27 -2.40 1.65 15.37
C TYR A 27 -1.19 0.73 15.54
N VAL A 28 -1.24 -0.47 14.94
CA VAL A 28 -0.18 -1.49 15.03
C VAL A 28 1.18 -0.96 14.57
N LEU A 29 1.17 -0.17 13.51
CA LEU A 29 2.35 0.56 13.02
C LEU A 29 2.15 2.05 13.30
N PRO A 30 3.15 2.75 13.88
CA PRO A 30 3.08 4.20 14.03
C PRO A 30 2.93 4.86 12.66
N MET A 31 1.84 5.61 12.47
CA MET A 31 1.59 6.33 11.22
C MET A 31 1.43 7.82 11.53
N GLN A 32 2.50 8.56 11.28
CA GLN A 32 2.50 10.01 11.35
C GLN A 32 2.88 10.54 9.98
N ILE A 33 1.99 11.29 9.36
CA ILE A 33 2.24 11.88 8.05
C ILE A 33 2.06 13.41 8.12
N GLY A 34 2.94 14.10 7.41
CA GLY A 34 2.80 15.52 7.13
C GLY A 34 2.06 15.76 5.81
N GLU A 35 1.85 17.02 5.49
CA GLU A 35 1.19 17.45 4.25
C GLU A 35 1.90 16.90 3.01
N GLU A 36 3.24 16.95 2.97
CA GLU A 36 4.03 16.47 1.84
C GLU A 36 3.85 14.97 1.59
N GLN A 37 3.89 14.15 2.67
CA GLN A 37 3.63 12.72 2.56
C GLN A 37 2.20 12.42 2.13
N LEU A 38 1.22 13.19 2.61
CA LEU A 38 -0.16 13.04 2.16
C LEU A 38 -0.30 13.33 0.66
N ARG A 39 0.25 14.45 0.19
CA ARG A 39 0.24 14.80 -1.26
C ARG A 39 0.89 13.71 -2.08
N PHE A 40 2.06 13.24 -1.64
CA PHE A 40 2.72 12.12 -2.29
C PHE A 40 1.84 10.87 -2.36
N MET A 41 1.16 10.49 -1.26
CA MET A 41 0.26 9.33 -1.26
C MET A 41 -0.94 9.53 -2.19
N VAL A 42 -1.51 10.73 -2.20
CA VAL A 42 -2.64 11.09 -3.08
C VAL A 42 -2.23 10.91 -4.54
N ASP A 43 -1.09 11.46 -4.93
CA ASP A 43 -0.61 11.42 -6.32
C ASP A 43 -0.16 10.00 -6.71
N ALA A 44 0.71 9.37 -5.90
CA ALA A 44 1.32 8.08 -6.25
C ALA A 44 0.31 6.91 -6.30
N PHE A 45 -0.77 6.98 -5.53
CA PHE A 45 -1.74 5.89 -5.44
C PHE A 45 -3.08 6.21 -6.11
N ASP A 46 -3.19 7.33 -6.83
CA ASP A 46 -4.42 7.78 -7.50
C ASP A 46 -5.61 7.93 -6.54
N ILE A 47 -5.35 8.46 -5.33
CA ILE A 47 -6.40 8.71 -4.35
C ILE A 47 -7.25 9.90 -4.82
N TRP A 48 -8.54 9.66 -5.00
CA TRP A 48 -9.49 10.68 -5.42
C TRP A 48 -10.17 11.31 -4.20
N LEU A 49 -9.73 12.50 -3.82
CA LEU A 49 -10.20 13.19 -2.61
C LEU A 49 -11.69 13.55 -2.64
N ASP A 50 -12.27 13.81 -3.83
CA ASP A 50 -13.72 14.05 -3.96
C ASP A 50 -14.56 12.79 -3.71
N ALA A 51 -14.00 11.61 -3.96
CA ALA A 51 -14.63 10.32 -3.69
C ALA A 51 -14.27 9.76 -2.30
N SER A 52 -13.16 10.20 -1.73
CA SER A 52 -12.73 9.90 -0.37
C SER A 52 -13.62 10.62 0.65
N GLN A 53 -13.74 10.07 1.86
CA GLN A 53 -14.74 10.56 2.84
C GLN A 53 -14.11 10.97 4.17
N ILE A 54 -14.65 12.02 4.76
CA ILE A 54 -14.43 12.43 6.14
C ILE A 54 -15.70 12.20 6.93
N ALA A 55 -15.56 11.69 8.14
CA ALA A 55 -16.64 11.56 9.11
C ALA A 55 -16.50 12.61 10.20
N ALA A 56 -17.56 13.38 10.41
CA ALA A 56 -17.70 14.29 11.55
C ALA A 56 -18.75 13.76 12.54
N LEU A 57 -18.47 13.86 13.83
CA LEU A 57 -19.37 13.49 14.90
C LEU A 57 -19.65 14.72 15.77
N ASP A 58 -20.92 15.14 15.81
CA ASP A 58 -21.32 16.36 16.51
C ASP A 58 -20.46 17.57 16.12
N GLY A 59 -20.19 17.74 14.80
CA GLY A 59 -19.43 18.83 14.21
C GLY A 59 -17.90 18.74 14.34
N ARG A 60 -17.35 17.62 14.83
CA ARG A 60 -15.89 17.39 14.94
C ARG A 60 -15.46 16.28 14.00
N ASP A 61 -14.39 16.49 13.24
CA ASP A 61 -13.81 15.47 12.38
C ASP A 61 -13.19 14.36 13.23
N VAL A 62 -13.63 13.12 12.97
CA VAL A 62 -13.26 11.96 13.79
C VAL A 62 -12.78 10.77 12.99
N GLY A 63 -12.82 10.83 11.67
CA GLY A 63 -12.38 9.73 10.84
C GLY A 63 -12.31 10.09 9.36
N LEU A 64 -11.59 9.28 8.62
CA LEU A 64 -11.44 9.40 7.17
C LEU A 64 -11.37 8.02 6.51
N ALA A 65 -11.68 7.99 5.23
CA ALA A 65 -11.47 6.84 4.37
C ALA A 65 -11.05 7.31 2.98
N ASN A 66 -9.94 6.80 2.47
CA ASN A 66 -9.37 7.15 1.18
C ASN A 66 -9.75 6.14 0.11
N LEU A 67 -10.23 6.62 -1.03
CA LEU A 67 -10.57 5.83 -2.21
C LEU A 67 -9.66 6.22 -3.36
N ALA A 68 -8.92 5.25 -3.88
CA ALA A 68 -8.20 5.36 -5.15
C ALA A 68 -8.98 4.64 -6.24
N VAL A 69 -8.91 5.14 -7.49
CA VAL A 69 -9.68 4.57 -8.61
C VAL A 69 -8.80 4.45 -9.84
N ARG A 70 -8.79 3.27 -10.46
CA ARG A 70 -8.12 2.97 -11.74
C ARG A 70 -9.05 2.14 -12.62
N ALA A 71 -9.48 2.68 -13.73
CA ALA A 71 -10.44 2.05 -14.61
C ALA A 71 -11.72 1.60 -13.86
N ASP A 72 -12.00 0.31 -13.80
CA ASP A 72 -13.14 -0.28 -13.13
C ASP A 72 -12.80 -0.95 -11.79
N GLU A 73 -11.62 -0.66 -11.26
CA GLU A 73 -11.17 -1.09 -9.94
C GLU A 73 -10.89 0.10 -9.02
N ALA A 74 -11.10 -0.11 -7.72
CA ALA A 74 -10.74 0.85 -6.69
C ALA A 74 -9.90 0.20 -5.59
N TRP A 75 -9.23 1.03 -4.81
CA TRP A 75 -8.48 0.60 -3.65
C TRP A 75 -8.79 1.52 -2.46
N VAL A 76 -9.03 0.90 -1.30
CA VAL A 76 -9.18 1.63 -0.04
C VAL A 76 -7.80 1.88 0.55
N GLY A 77 -7.27 3.07 0.31
CA GLY A 77 -5.92 3.49 0.72
C GLY A 77 -5.73 3.74 2.21
N GLY A 78 -6.78 3.54 2.99
CA GLY A 78 -6.78 3.62 4.43
C GLY A 78 -8.13 4.05 4.99
N VAL A 79 -8.48 3.47 6.13
CA VAL A 79 -9.65 3.84 6.94
C VAL A 79 -9.20 4.05 8.36
N GLY A 80 -9.36 5.25 8.87
CA GLY A 80 -8.96 5.62 10.22
C GLY A 80 -10.10 6.29 11.00
N VAL A 81 -10.15 6.02 12.31
CA VAL A 81 -11.09 6.66 13.24
C VAL A 81 -10.34 7.01 14.52
N VAL A 82 -10.45 8.25 14.96
CA VAL A 82 -9.79 8.69 16.20
C VAL A 82 -10.22 7.84 17.39
N PRO A 83 -9.35 7.55 18.38
CA PRO A 83 -9.62 6.62 19.47
C PRO A 83 -10.95 6.88 20.19
N SER A 84 -11.29 8.13 20.46
CA SER A 84 -12.51 8.54 21.15
C SER A 84 -13.82 8.30 20.41
N ALA A 85 -13.75 8.06 19.08
CA ALA A 85 -14.90 7.82 18.22
C ALA A 85 -14.98 6.36 17.70
N ARG A 86 -14.02 5.50 18.06
CA ARG A 86 -14.03 4.08 17.70
C ARG A 86 -15.22 3.34 18.32
N ARG A 87 -15.67 2.25 17.68
CA ARG A 87 -16.81 1.39 18.10
C ARG A 87 -18.17 2.10 18.14
N LYS A 88 -18.30 3.24 17.45
CA LYS A 88 -19.55 4.00 17.31
C LYS A 88 -20.15 3.90 15.90
N GLY A 89 -19.70 2.93 15.08
CA GLY A 89 -20.18 2.73 13.70
C GLY A 89 -19.52 3.64 12.65
N VAL A 90 -18.62 4.55 13.05
CA VAL A 90 -17.99 5.54 12.13
C VAL A 90 -17.25 4.86 10.99
N GLY A 91 -16.43 3.85 11.28
CA GLY A 91 -15.66 3.13 10.22
C GLY A 91 -16.58 2.40 9.24
N GLU A 92 -17.67 1.82 9.71
CA GLU A 92 -18.67 1.16 8.87
C GLU A 92 -19.38 2.17 7.95
N ALA A 93 -19.77 3.32 8.48
CA ALA A 93 -20.41 4.38 7.71
C ALA A 93 -19.46 4.95 6.62
N LEU A 94 -18.18 5.15 6.96
CA LEU A 94 -17.16 5.55 5.99
C LEU A 94 -17.02 4.55 4.85
N MET A 95 -16.95 3.25 5.17
CA MET A 95 -16.83 2.21 4.16
C MET A 95 -18.07 2.12 3.25
N HIS A 96 -19.27 2.24 3.80
CA HIS A 96 -20.49 2.29 2.98
C HIS A 96 -20.47 3.49 2.02
N ALA A 97 -20.08 4.67 2.50
CA ALA A 97 -19.99 5.84 1.65
C ALA A 97 -18.93 5.67 0.54
N LEU A 98 -17.77 5.06 0.82
CA LEU A 98 -16.80 4.71 -0.22
C LEU A 98 -17.37 3.75 -1.27
N HIS A 99 -18.11 2.71 -0.85
CA HIS A 99 -18.75 1.78 -1.78
C HIS A 99 -19.79 2.49 -2.67
N ASP A 100 -20.56 3.43 -2.12
CA ASP A 100 -21.53 4.20 -2.91
C ASP A 100 -20.83 5.12 -3.92
N GLN A 101 -19.72 5.76 -3.52
CA GLN A 101 -18.87 6.52 -4.45
C GLN A 101 -18.29 5.61 -5.56
N ALA A 102 -17.74 4.47 -5.18
CA ALA A 102 -17.17 3.50 -6.12
C ALA A 102 -18.22 3.04 -7.15
N ARG A 103 -19.45 2.71 -6.70
CA ARG A 103 -20.58 2.36 -7.62
C ARG A 103 -20.91 3.51 -8.57
N THR A 104 -20.99 4.73 -8.06
CA THR A 104 -21.28 5.92 -8.89
C THR A 104 -20.23 6.13 -9.97
N LEU A 105 -18.98 5.75 -9.70
CA LEU A 105 -17.85 5.82 -10.63
C LEU A 105 -17.74 4.61 -11.58
N GLY A 106 -18.66 3.65 -11.47
CA GLY A 106 -18.65 2.45 -12.32
C GLY A 106 -17.60 1.41 -11.93
N VAL A 107 -17.06 1.51 -10.71
CA VAL A 107 -16.12 0.53 -10.16
C VAL A 107 -16.84 -0.81 -9.96
N ARG A 108 -16.20 -1.90 -10.39
CA ARG A 108 -16.72 -3.26 -10.24
C ARG A 108 -16.07 -4.03 -9.10
N ARG A 109 -14.84 -3.67 -8.74
CA ARG A 109 -14.10 -4.35 -7.67
C ARG A 109 -13.34 -3.36 -6.80
N VAL A 110 -13.43 -3.55 -5.49
CA VAL A 110 -12.71 -2.74 -4.49
C VAL A 110 -11.73 -3.63 -3.73
N TRP A 111 -10.47 -3.20 -3.69
CA TRP A 111 -9.37 -3.84 -3.01
C TRP A 111 -9.00 -3.12 -1.72
N LEU A 112 -8.45 -3.85 -0.77
CA LEU A 112 -7.78 -3.29 0.41
C LEU A 112 -6.76 -4.28 0.97
N GLU A 113 -5.82 -3.80 1.76
CA GLU A 113 -4.98 -4.61 2.64
C GLU A 113 -5.30 -4.30 4.10
N VAL A 114 -5.30 -5.33 4.93
CA VAL A 114 -5.51 -5.20 6.37
C VAL A 114 -4.47 -6.00 7.14
N ILE A 115 -3.83 -5.35 8.11
CA ILE A 115 -2.88 -6.01 9.02
C ILE A 115 -3.62 -7.11 9.79
N GLU A 116 -3.08 -8.33 9.80
CA GLU A 116 -3.72 -9.50 10.43
C GLU A 116 -4.02 -9.29 11.91
N GLN A 117 -3.15 -8.58 12.63
CA GLN A 117 -3.33 -8.26 14.05
C GLN A 117 -4.48 -7.27 14.31
N ASN A 118 -4.98 -6.55 13.28
CA ASN A 118 -6.11 -5.66 13.41
C ASN A 118 -7.45 -6.40 13.30
N ALA A 119 -7.73 -7.26 14.28
CA ALA A 119 -8.93 -8.09 14.30
C ALA A 119 -10.25 -7.29 14.19
N SER A 120 -10.26 -6.02 14.60
CA SER A 120 -11.46 -5.18 14.49
C SER A 120 -11.74 -4.77 13.04
N ALA A 121 -10.71 -4.41 12.29
CA ALA A 121 -10.83 -4.07 10.87
C ALA A 121 -11.12 -5.32 10.04
N CYS A 122 -10.46 -6.46 10.30
CA CYS A 122 -10.75 -7.73 9.63
C CYS A 122 -12.24 -8.08 9.73
N ARG A 123 -12.82 -8.06 10.94
CA ARG A 123 -14.26 -8.33 11.13
C ARG A 123 -15.16 -7.32 10.44
N LEU A 124 -14.77 -6.04 10.37
CA LEU A 124 -15.53 -5.03 9.64
C LEU A 124 -15.57 -5.36 8.15
N TYR A 125 -14.43 -5.64 7.54
CA TYR A 125 -14.34 -5.93 6.10
C TYR A 125 -15.05 -7.25 5.75
N GLU A 126 -14.88 -8.29 6.55
CA GLU A 126 -15.64 -9.55 6.39
C GLU A 126 -17.18 -9.31 6.46
N LYS A 127 -17.65 -8.51 7.45
CA LYS A 127 -19.06 -8.11 7.57
C LYS A 127 -19.56 -7.35 6.34
N LEU A 128 -18.70 -6.54 5.71
CA LEU A 128 -19.05 -5.77 4.51
C LEU A 128 -18.95 -6.61 3.21
N GLY A 129 -18.61 -7.90 3.32
CA GLY A 129 -18.58 -8.82 2.19
C GLY A 129 -17.24 -8.95 1.49
N TYR A 130 -16.17 -8.36 2.03
CA TYR A 130 -14.82 -8.59 1.50
C TYR A 130 -14.38 -10.03 1.75
N ALA A 131 -13.80 -10.64 0.72
CA ALA A 131 -13.17 -11.95 0.79
C ALA A 131 -11.63 -11.80 0.73
N VAL A 132 -10.92 -12.62 1.49
CA VAL A 132 -9.45 -12.70 1.40
C VAL A 132 -9.09 -13.33 0.05
N THR A 133 -8.24 -12.63 -0.72
CA THR A 133 -7.72 -13.12 -2.00
C THR A 133 -6.36 -13.80 -1.83
N ARG A 134 -5.51 -13.20 -0.98
CA ARG A 134 -4.19 -13.74 -0.62
C ARG A 134 -3.64 -13.03 0.62
N ASN A 135 -2.58 -13.58 1.20
CA ASN A 135 -1.77 -12.88 2.19
C ASN A 135 -0.60 -12.17 1.49
N VAL A 136 -0.18 -11.05 2.07
CA VAL A 136 0.98 -10.29 1.61
C VAL A 136 1.84 -9.88 2.80
N GLU A 137 3.14 -9.76 2.58
CA GLU A 137 4.14 -9.49 3.61
C GLU A 137 4.90 -8.21 3.29
N VAL A 138 5.20 -7.43 4.33
CA VAL A 138 6.13 -6.30 4.25
C VAL A 138 7.46 -6.79 4.80
N TRP A 139 8.51 -6.66 4.00
CA TRP A 139 9.84 -7.15 4.35
C TRP A 139 10.83 -6.00 4.56
N SER A 140 11.77 -6.23 5.47
CA SER A 140 12.94 -5.39 5.71
C SER A 140 14.19 -6.25 5.71
N LEU A 141 15.10 -5.98 4.79
CA LEU A 141 16.42 -6.60 4.72
C LEU A 141 17.46 -5.57 5.16
N PRO A 142 18.22 -5.81 6.23
CA PRO A 142 19.26 -4.90 6.70
C PRO A 142 20.33 -4.68 5.64
N GLU A 143 20.92 -3.50 5.64
CA GLU A 143 22.11 -3.20 4.82
C GLU A 143 23.27 -4.13 5.15
N ASP A 144 24.08 -4.38 4.15
CA ASP A 144 25.36 -5.05 4.29
C ASP A 144 26.34 -4.49 3.22
N PRO A 145 27.16 -3.49 3.57
CA PRO A 145 28.09 -2.90 2.63
C PRO A 145 29.15 -3.86 2.07
N ALA A 146 29.33 -5.03 2.72
CA ALA A 146 30.23 -6.07 2.25
C ALA A 146 29.54 -7.10 1.35
N ALA A 147 28.21 -7.02 1.20
CA ALA A 147 27.48 -7.92 0.33
C ALA A 147 27.93 -7.77 -1.13
N THR A 148 28.12 -8.89 -1.78
CA THR A 148 28.46 -8.94 -3.20
C THR A 148 27.40 -9.75 -3.93
N GLY A 149 26.61 -9.06 -4.74
CA GLY A 149 25.62 -9.68 -5.62
C GLY A 149 25.86 -9.24 -7.06
N TYR A 150 25.40 -10.01 -8.00
CA TYR A 150 25.47 -9.68 -9.42
C TYR A 150 24.18 -9.04 -9.89
N ALA A 151 24.25 -7.76 -10.24
CA ALA A 151 23.14 -7.02 -10.81
C ALA A 151 23.66 -6.05 -11.87
N LEU A 152 23.03 -6.06 -13.04
CA LEU A 152 23.27 -5.09 -14.08
C LEU A 152 22.24 -3.98 -13.99
N GLU A 153 22.69 -2.73 -13.92
CA GLU A 153 21.81 -1.58 -14.04
C GLU A 153 21.29 -1.50 -15.48
N VAL A 154 19.99 -1.34 -15.63
CA VAL A 154 19.30 -1.34 -16.94
C VAL A 154 18.27 -0.22 -17.00
N ASP A 155 17.80 0.08 -18.22
CA ASP A 155 16.65 0.98 -18.38
C ASP A 155 15.39 0.42 -17.70
N VAL A 156 14.63 1.31 -17.05
CA VAL A 156 13.41 0.92 -16.32
C VAL A 156 12.37 0.25 -17.20
N GLY A 157 12.23 0.70 -18.45
CA GLY A 157 11.31 0.07 -19.42
C GLY A 157 11.72 -1.37 -19.75
N ILE A 158 13.02 -1.64 -19.87
CA ILE A 158 13.55 -3.00 -20.09
C ILE A 158 13.24 -3.88 -18.88
N ALA A 159 13.49 -3.39 -17.66
CA ALA A 159 13.20 -4.14 -16.44
C ALA A 159 11.70 -4.41 -16.29
N ARG A 160 10.82 -3.42 -16.53
CA ARG A 160 9.36 -3.59 -16.48
C ARG A 160 8.86 -4.64 -17.49
N ALA A 161 9.37 -4.62 -18.72
CA ALA A 161 9.04 -5.63 -19.71
C ALA A 161 9.43 -7.05 -19.24
N ARG A 162 10.60 -7.17 -18.60
CA ARG A 162 11.07 -8.42 -18.05
C ARG A 162 10.23 -8.87 -16.85
N LEU A 163 9.92 -7.96 -15.94
CA LEU A 163 9.03 -8.20 -14.80
C LEU A 163 7.66 -8.72 -15.26
N GLY A 164 7.09 -8.16 -16.31
CA GLY A 164 5.83 -8.63 -16.90
C GLY A 164 5.87 -10.09 -17.38
N GLN A 165 7.04 -10.63 -17.73
CA GLN A 165 7.23 -12.03 -18.10
C GLN A 165 7.50 -12.95 -16.90
N LEU A 166 8.09 -12.41 -15.83
CA LEU A 166 8.52 -13.16 -14.65
C LEU A 166 7.45 -13.21 -13.56
N ARG A 167 6.55 -12.23 -13.51
CA ARG A 167 5.47 -12.18 -12.54
C ARG A 167 4.58 -13.41 -12.63
N ARG A 168 4.20 -13.92 -11.46
CA ARG A 168 3.26 -15.02 -11.33
C ARG A 168 1.84 -14.56 -11.05
N ASP A 169 1.71 -13.36 -10.44
CA ASP A 169 0.46 -12.79 -9.98
C ASP A 169 0.37 -11.29 -10.27
N ARG A 170 -0.83 -10.73 -10.08
CA ARG A 170 -1.07 -9.30 -10.10
C ARG A 170 -0.27 -8.61 -8.98
N GLU A 171 0.39 -7.50 -9.30
CA GLU A 171 0.98 -6.65 -8.26
C GLU A 171 -0.12 -6.01 -7.38
N PRO A 172 0.09 -5.87 -6.07
CA PRO A 172 -0.75 -5.04 -5.21
C PRO A 172 -0.79 -3.60 -5.70
N TRP A 173 -1.81 -2.86 -5.28
CA TRP A 173 -2.05 -1.49 -5.76
C TRP A 173 -0.81 -0.59 -5.69
N GLN A 174 -0.09 -0.63 -4.54
CA GLN A 174 1.07 0.20 -4.28
C GLN A 174 2.30 -0.16 -5.14
N ARG A 175 2.31 -1.35 -5.72
CA ARG A 175 3.41 -1.87 -6.55
C ARG A 175 3.02 -2.01 -8.02
N ALA A 176 1.78 -1.69 -8.38
CA ALA A 176 1.29 -1.79 -9.75
C ALA A 176 2.06 -0.86 -10.70
N ASP A 177 2.09 -1.22 -11.98
CA ASP A 177 2.78 -0.42 -13.01
C ASP A 177 2.27 1.02 -13.05
N ALA A 178 0.96 1.23 -12.85
CA ALA A 178 0.36 2.56 -12.74
C ALA A 178 0.95 3.40 -11.58
N THR A 179 1.26 2.77 -10.44
CA THR A 179 1.94 3.45 -9.33
C THR A 179 3.35 3.86 -9.71
N LEU A 180 4.08 3.01 -10.44
CA LEU A 180 5.44 3.33 -10.88
C LEU A 180 5.49 4.52 -11.84
N ASP A 181 4.43 4.73 -12.63
CA ASP A 181 4.35 5.84 -13.60
C ASP A 181 4.37 7.24 -12.92
N HIS A 182 4.07 7.31 -11.62
CA HIS A 182 4.16 8.55 -10.83
C HIS A 182 5.58 8.88 -10.32
N PHE A 183 6.54 7.96 -10.42
CA PHE A 183 7.90 8.18 -9.95
C PHE A 183 8.84 8.57 -11.08
N GLN A 184 9.68 9.58 -10.84
CA GLN A 184 10.68 10.05 -11.81
C GLN A 184 12.11 9.59 -11.50
N ASP A 185 12.35 9.08 -10.30
CA ASP A 185 13.67 8.70 -9.76
C ASP A 185 13.84 7.17 -9.68
N LEU A 186 13.16 6.45 -10.58
CA LEU A 186 13.26 5.01 -10.65
C LEU A 186 14.62 4.55 -11.15
N ARG A 187 15.15 3.53 -10.49
CA ARG A 187 16.30 2.74 -10.93
C ARG A 187 15.85 1.29 -11.15
N ALA A 188 16.58 0.59 -11.97
CA ALA A 188 16.28 -0.80 -12.26
C ALA A 188 17.54 -1.63 -12.42
N VAL A 189 17.46 -2.86 -11.95
CA VAL A 189 18.52 -3.85 -12.08
C VAL A 189 17.94 -5.18 -12.57
N TRP A 190 18.78 -5.94 -13.23
CA TRP A 190 18.47 -7.31 -13.61
C TRP A 190 19.65 -8.25 -13.40
N SER A 191 19.37 -9.53 -13.28
CA SER A 191 20.30 -10.65 -13.39
C SER A 191 19.70 -11.70 -14.31
N GLU A 192 20.45 -12.77 -14.59
CA GLU A 192 19.88 -13.91 -15.31
C GLU A 192 18.73 -14.54 -14.48
N GLY A 193 17.50 -14.41 -14.96
CA GLY A 193 16.31 -14.97 -14.33
C GLY A 193 15.55 -14.06 -13.36
N SER A 194 16.01 -12.82 -13.09
CA SER A 194 15.30 -11.87 -12.20
C SER A 194 15.45 -10.43 -12.63
N ALA A 195 14.48 -9.60 -12.27
CA ALA A 195 14.52 -8.15 -12.48
C ALA A 195 13.89 -7.42 -11.28
N ALA A 196 14.34 -6.18 -11.04
CA ALA A 196 13.79 -5.33 -10.00
C ALA A 196 13.74 -3.86 -10.44
N VAL A 197 12.72 -3.15 -9.95
CA VAL A 197 12.59 -1.69 -10.04
C VAL A 197 12.50 -1.14 -8.61
N PHE A 198 13.30 -0.13 -8.32
CA PHE A 198 13.42 0.47 -7.00
C PHE A 198 13.70 1.97 -7.08
N ARG A 199 13.65 2.63 -5.95
CA ARG A 199 14.12 4.00 -5.76
C ARG A 199 14.92 4.13 -4.46
N MET A 200 15.77 5.14 -4.38
CA MET A 200 16.44 5.51 -3.14
C MET A 200 15.60 6.54 -2.37
N SER A 201 15.38 6.30 -1.10
CA SER A 201 14.64 7.24 -0.25
C SER A 201 15.25 7.28 1.16
N GLY A 202 15.83 8.42 1.53
CA GLY A 202 16.44 8.59 2.86
C GLY A 202 17.55 7.57 3.18
N GLY A 203 18.33 7.15 2.19
CA GLY A 203 19.38 6.13 2.34
C GLY A 203 18.85 4.68 2.30
N ASN A 204 17.55 4.46 2.11
CA ASN A 204 16.97 3.13 1.98
C ASN A 204 16.66 2.80 0.52
N VAL A 205 16.74 1.54 0.17
CA VAL A 205 16.26 0.98 -1.09
C VAL A 205 14.77 0.65 -0.93
N SER A 206 13.91 1.48 -1.51
CA SER A 206 12.47 1.19 -1.61
C SER A 206 12.24 0.32 -2.84
N LEU A 207 12.13 -0.99 -2.63
CA LEU A 207 11.93 -1.96 -3.69
C LEU A 207 10.45 -1.96 -4.11
N LEU A 208 10.16 -1.45 -5.31
CA LEU A 208 8.80 -1.29 -5.81
C LEU A 208 8.30 -2.55 -6.50
N GLN A 209 9.12 -3.16 -7.34
CA GLN A 209 8.82 -4.42 -8.00
C GLN A 209 10.06 -5.30 -8.07
N ILE A 210 9.87 -6.60 -7.89
CA ILE A 210 10.89 -7.63 -8.07
C ILE A 210 10.19 -8.93 -8.44
N ALA A 211 10.76 -9.68 -9.37
CA ALA A 211 10.29 -11.00 -9.73
C ALA A 211 11.43 -11.86 -10.31
N GLY A 212 11.26 -13.17 -10.21
CA GLY A 212 12.17 -14.17 -10.78
C GLY A 212 12.82 -15.05 -9.72
N ASP A 213 13.40 -16.16 -10.18
CA ASP A 213 13.92 -17.22 -9.31
C ASP A 213 15.37 -16.93 -8.81
N ALA A 214 16.06 -15.95 -9.39
CA ALA A 214 17.41 -15.51 -9.00
C ALA A 214 17.38 -14.16 -8.21
N ALA A 215 16.32 -13.91 -7.45
CA ALA A 215 16.13 -12.67 -6.70
C ALA A 215 17.21 -12.44 -5.62
N GLU A 216 17.81 -13.50 -5.09
CA GLU A 216 18.86 -13.41 -4.06
C GLU A 216 20.05 -12.57 -4.52
N GLU A 217 20.55 -12.77 -5.76
CA GLU A 217 21.64 -11.99 -6.33
C GLU A 217 21.32 -10.50 -6.42
N LEU A 218 20.07 -10.15 -6.81
CA LEU A 218 19.64 -8.76 -6.86
C LEU A 218 19.54 -8.15 -5.45
N LEU A 219 19.02 -8.90 -4.49
CA LEU A 219 18.90 -8.44 -3.10
C LEU A 219 20.26 -8.25 -2.45
N LEU A 220 21.26 -9.11 -2.73
CA LEU A 220 22.64 -8.93 -2.30
C LEU A 220 23.25 -7.65 -2.88
N ALA A 221 23.04 -7.38 -4.17
CA ALA A 221 23.52 -6.15 -4.79
C ALA A 221 22.82 -4.91 -4.19
N LEU A 222 21.51 -4.95 -4.01
CA LEU A 222 20.72 -3.82 -3.51
C LEU A 222 21.02 -3.50 -2.03
N ARG A 223 21.20 -4.54 -1.17
CA ARG A 223 21.50 -4.32 0.25
C ARG A 223 22.89 -3.70 0.50
N SER A 224 23.78 -3.73 -0.48
CA SER A 224 25.06 -3.00 -0.41
C SER A 224 24.90 -1.48 -0.57
N GLU A 225 23.76 -1.04 -1.13
CA GLU A 225 23.43 0.40 -1.29
C GLU A 225 22.63 0.96 -0.09
N GLY A 226 22.06 0.10 0.75
CA GLY A 226 21.27 0.47 1.92
C GLY A 226 20.26 -0.60 2.33
N PRO A 227 19.53 -0.43 3.45
CA PRO A 227 18.47 -1.34 3.85
C PRO A 227 17.41 -1.44 2.76
N VAL A 228 16.98 -2.68 2.43
CA VAL A 228 15.97 -2.93 1.39
C VAL A 228 14.61 -3.17 2.01
N HIS A 229 13.61 -2.40 1.57
CA HIS A 229 12.24 -2.55 2.01
C HIS A 229 11.33 -2.85 0.82
N VAL A 230 10.42 -3.81 0.99
CA VAL A 230 9.37 -4.12 0.02
C VAL A 230 8.01 -4.20 0.71
N LEU A 231 7.02 -3.55 0.09
CA LEU A 231 5.63 -3.58 0.57
C LEU A 231 4.87 -4.71 -0.12
N ASN A 232 4.03 -5.41 0.64
CA ASN A 232 2.98 -6.27 0.10
C ASN A 232 3.48 -7.31 -0.93
N LEU A 233 4.60 -7.97 -0.62
CA LEU A 233 5.05 -9.13 -1.39
C LEU A 233 4.08 -10.30 -1.13
N PRO A 234 3.55 -10.99 -2.15
CA PRO A 234 2.67 -12.13 -1.92
C PRO A 234 3.34 -13.23 -1.09
N GLU A 235 2.61 -13.78 -0.11
CA GLU A 235 3.08 -14.92 0.67
C GLU A 235 3.31 -16.12 -0.26
N GLY A 236 4.45 -16.79 -0.11
CA GLY A 236 4.84 -17.92 -0.97
C GLY A 236 5.44 -17.52 -2.32
N ASP A 237 5.65 -16.22 -2.58
CA ASP A 237 6.47 -15.79 -3.72
C ASP A 237 7.94 -16.22 -3.51
N PRO A 238 8.64 -16.77 -4.54
CA PRO A 238 10.05 -17.15 -4.44
C PRO A 238 10.98 -16.04 -3.97
N VAL A 239 10.63 -14.79 -4.26
CA VAL A 239 11.36 -13.61 -3.74
C VAL A 239 11.33 -13.57 -2.22
N GLY A 240 10.22 -13.97 -1.59
CA GLY A 240 10.13 -14.10 -0.13
C GLY A 240 11.10 -15.12 0.45
N ASP A 241 11.39 -16.22 -0.28
CA ASP A 241 12.39 -17.19 0.14
C ASP A 241 13.81 -16.60 0.07
N ALA A 242 14.10 -15.80 -0.95
CA ALA A 242 15.38 -15.07 -1.05
C ALA A 242 15.56 -14.09 0.13
N PHE A 243 14.51 -13.33 0.50
CA PHE A 243 14.54 -12.48 1.69
C PHE A 243 14.84 -13.27 2.96
N ARG A 244 14.19 -14.43 3.16
CA ARG A 244 14.42 -15.31 4.34
C ARG A 244 15.86 -15.83 4.36
N THR A 245 16.38 -16.30 3.22
CA THR A 245 17.76 -16.80 3.10
C THR A 245 18.79 -15.74 3.51
N LEU A 246 18.52 -14.48 3.16
CA LEU A 246 19.39 -13.35 3.48
C LEU A 246 19.19 -12.78 4.89
N GLY A 247 18.32 -13.39 5.70
CA GLY A 247 18.09 -12.99 7.09
C GLY A 247 17.23 -11.74 7.24
N ALA A 248 16.33 -11.47 6.30
CA ALA A 248 15.37 -10.39 6.38
C ALA A 248 14.25 -10.68 7.39
N ASP A 249 13.66 -9.62 7.92
CA ASP A 249 12.52 -9.68 8.83
C ASP A 249 11.20 -9.40 8.09
N VAL A 250 10.15 -10.16 8.43
CA VAL A 250 8.77 -9.80 8.10
C VAL A 250 8.29 -8.76 9.10
N VAL A 251 8.20 -7.51 8.67
CA VAL A 251 7.77 -6.39 9.52
C VAL A 251 6.29 -6.52 9.89
N VAL A 252 5.45 -6.89 8.91
CA VAL A 252 4.02 -7.08 9.11
C VAL A 252 3.43 -8.03 8.05
N ARG A 253 2.43 -8.81 8.46
CA ARG A 253 1.58 -9.61 7.56
C ARG A 253 0.24 -8.95 7.40
N GLN A 254 -0.26 -8.96 6.18
CA GLN A 254 -1.53 -8.37 5.81
C GLN A 254 -2.35 -9.37 4.98
N ARG A 255 -3.66 -9.23 5.04
CA ARG A 255 -4.58 -9.89 4.11
C ARG A 255 -4.93 -8.91 3.02
N GLU A 256 -4.68 -9.25 1.77
CA GLU A 256 -5.29 -8.55 0.63
C GLU A 256 -6.70 -9.08 0.47
N MET A 257 -7.67 -8.18 0.45
CA MET A 257 -9.08 -8.54 0.38
C MET A 257 -9.76 -7.80 -0.77
N ALA A 258 -10.79 -8.40 -1.34
CA ALA A 258 -11.57 -7.80 -2.42
C ALA A 258 -13.07 -7.91 -2.17
N LEU A 259 -13.80 -6.93 -2.68
CA LEU A 259 -15.26 -6.88 -2.75
C LEU A 259 -15.68 -6.62 -4.19
N ASP A 260 -16.48 -7.50 -4.77
CA ASP A 260 -17.14 -7.25 -6.05
C ASP A 260 -18.39 -6.40 -5.81
N LEU A 261 -18.45 -5.23 -6.47
CA LEU A 261 -19.61 -4.35 -6.44
C LEU A 261 -20.56 -4.73 -7.59
N THR A 262 -21.66 -5.35 -7.24
CA THR A 262 -22.76 -5.69 -8.18
C THR A 262 -23.75 -4.55 -8.30
#